data_1e881948e42ae6be1f294037f3741533
#
_entry.id   1e881948e42ae6be1f294037f3741533
#
_cell.length_a   1.000
_cell.length_b   1.000
_cell.length_c   1.000
_cell.angle_alpha   90.00
_cell.angle_beta   90.00
_cell.angle_gamma   90.00
#
_symmetry.space_group_name_H-M   'P 1'
#
loop_
_entity.id
_entity.type
_entity.pdbx_description
1 polymer ?
#
loop_
_entity_poly.entity_id
_entity_poly.type
_entity_poly.pdbx_seq_one_letter_code
_entity_poly.pdbx_strand_id
1 'polypeptide(L)'
;MISVSTVTGYLYCPRKVYMNYVLRIFGQGRKETVSGRIKHAVIEYVNNNEKEIVESIDNPLLENIEIHYRANYYKALDSILEQSKAELDRLNHKKEEAAAEIWPVLLKEAKLRAKNVAMFMQTHPVMGKELWDKLTPKYVSEVSVASYAIGLNGKIDRVEMHSENCIIPLEMKTGKAPKDGIWDNHRIQLAAYIMLLKEKYNHVNEGYIEYLDTGDRRKITLNPFIE
;
A
#
# COMPACT_ATOMS: atom_id res chain seq x y z
N MET A 1 -3.26 -23.45 -5.80
CA MET A 1 -2.74 -22.12 -6.22
C MET A 1 -1.57 -21.74 -5.36
N ILE A 2 -0.55 -21.12 -5.94
CA ILE A 2 0.65 -20.62 -5.24
C ILE A 2 0.47 -19.12 -5.02
N SER A 3 0.90 -18.60 -3.86
CA SER A 3 0.81 -17.15 -3.64
C SER A 3 1.88 -16.40 -4.44
N VAL A 4 1.54 -15.23 -4.97
CA VAL A 4 2.50 -14.34 -5.65
C VAL A 4 3.71 -14.05 -4.75
N SER A 5 3.51 -13.85 -3.44
CA SER A 5 4.59 -13.66 -2.46
C SER A 5 5.50 -14.89 -2.31
N THR A 6 4.97 -16.10 -2.49
CA THR A 6 5.79 -17.31 -2.50
C THR A 6 6.67 -17.38 -3.75
N VAL A 7 6.13 -17.04 -4.93
CA VAL A 7 6.88 -17.00 -6.19
C VAL A 7 8.02 -15.97 -6.09
N THR A 8 7.73 -14.76 -5.67
CA THR A 8 8.75 -13.71 -5.52
C THR A 8 9.78 -14.04 -4.43
N GLY A 9 9.33 -14.66 -3.34
CA GLY A 9 10.21 -15.17 -2.30
C GLY A 9 11.17 -16.25 -2.81
N TYR A 10 10.68 -17.15 -3.68
CA TYR A 10 11.50 -18.19 -4.31
C TYR A 10 12.57 -17.59 -5.24
N LEU A 11 12.19 -16.62 -6.06
CA LEU A 11 13.12 -15.91 -6.95
C LEU A 11 14.19 -15.14 -6.15
N TYR A 12 13.83 -14.61 -5.01
CA TYR A 12 14.78 -13.93 -4.12
C TYR A 12 15.71 -14.93 -3.41
N CYS A 13 15.18 -16.00 -2.83
CA CYS A 13 15.94 -17.02 -2.13
C CYS A 13 15.15 -18.34 -1.99
N PRO A 14 15.36 -19.32 -2.86
CA PRO A 14 14.69 -20.64 -2.80
C PRO A 14 14.84 -21.33 -1.43
N ARG A 15 16.05 -21.24 -0.84
CA ARG A 15 16.33 -21.80 0.48
C ARG A 15 15.45 -21.23 1.58
N LYS A 16 15.19 -19.90 1.55
CA LYS A 16 14.31 -19.25 2.51
C LYS A 16 12.86 -19.76 2.39
N VAL A 17 12.39 -19.93 1.15
CA VAL A 17 11.05 -20.48 0.90
C VAL A 17 10.97 -21.93 1.42
N TYR A 18 11.96 -22.75 1.14
CA TYR A 18 12.02 -24.13 1.66
C TYR A 18 12.00 -24.16 3.20
N MET A 19 12.82 -23.34 3.85
CA MET A 19 12.83 -23.26 5.32
C MET A 19 11.47 -22.84 5.88
N ASN A 20 10.82 -21.83 5.30
CA ASN A 20 9.57 -21.30 5.80
C ASN A 20 8.37 -22.24 5.52
N TYR A 21 8.25 -22.78 4.30
CA TYR A 21 7.05 -23.53 3.88
C TYR A 21 7.15 -25.03 4.13
N VAL A 22 8.36 -25.61 4.00
CA VAL A 22 8.57 -27.05 4.18
C VAL A 22 8.99 -27.38 5.60
N LEU A 23 10.01 -26.69 6.11
CA LEU A 23 10.57 -26.97 7.44
C LEU A 23 9.86 -26.16 8.55
N ARG A 24 9.02 -25.17 8.21
CA ARG A 24 8.33 -24.27 9.14
C ARG A 24 9.28 -23.55 10.12
N ILE A 25 10.50 -23.30 9.66
CA ILE A 25 11.50 -22.54 10.40
C ILE A 25 11.43 -21.09 9.95
N PHE A 26 10.96 -20.24 10.84
CA PHE A 26 10.84 -18.79 10.60
C PHE A 26 12.02 -18.07 11.24
N GLY A 27 12.60 -17.11 10.55
CA GLY A 27 13.62 -16.24 11.11
C GLY A 27 13.04 -15.35 12.23
N GLN A 28 13.92 -14.87 13.10
CA GLN A 28 13.52 -13.86 14.08
C GLN A 28 13.08 -12.57 13.35
N GLY A 29 12.03 -11.93 13.87
CA GLY A 29 11.58 -10.64 13.37
C GLY A 29 12.71 -9.60 13.45
N ARG A 30 12.70 -8.63 12.53
CA ARG A 30 13.63 -7.49 12.53
C ARG A 30 12.83 -6.21 12.70
N LYS A 31 13.45 -5.19 13.30
CA LYS A 31 12.83 -3.87 13.50
C LYS A 31 12.26 -3.31 12.18
N GLU A 32 13.04 -3.38 11.11
CA GLU A 32 12.65 -2.88 9.79
C GLU A 32 11.40 -3.62 9.24
N THR A 33 11.29 -4.93 9.50
CA THR A 33 10.13 -5.71 9.06
C THR A 33 8.88 -5.33 9.84
N VAL A 34 9.01 -5.10 11.15
CA VAL A 34 7.88 -4.68 12.00
C VAL A 34 7.46 -3.26 11.66
N SER A 35 8.42 -2.32 11.53
CA SER A 35 8.14 -0.94 11.09
C SER A 35 7.46 -0.91 9.73
N GLY A 36 7.92 -1.75 8.78
CA GLY A 36 7.29 -1.88 7.47
C GLY A 36 5.84 -2.34 7.55
N ARG A 37 5.56 -3.38 8.32
CA ARG A 37 4.20 -3.89 8.53
C ARG A 37 3.29 -2.85 9.21
N ILE A 38 3.81 -2.09 10.17
CA ILE A 38 3.06 -1.01 10.83
C ILE A 38 2.71 0.08 9.80
N LYS A 39 3.65 0.50 8.93
CA LYS A 39 3.37 1.47 7.86
C LYS A 39 2.22 1.01 6.96
N HIS A 40 2.27 -0.24 6.49
CA HIS A 40 1.20 -0.83 5.67
C HIS A 40 -0.14 -0.84 6.42
N ALA A 41 -0.17 -1.33 7.66
CA ALA A 41 -1.39 -1.42 8.44
C ALA A 41 -2.04 -0.04 8.72
N VAL A 42 -1.24 1.01 8.94
CA VAL A 42 -1.75 2.38 9.11
C VAL A 42 -2.34 2.90 7.81
N ILE A 43 -1.66 2.71 6.68
CA ILE A 43 -2.15 3.14 5.37
C ILE A 43 -3.45 2.40 5.02
N GLU A 44 -3.50 1.09 5.24
CA GLU A 44 -4.70 0.27 5.08
C GLU A 44 -5.86 0.79 5.93
N TYR A 45 -5.61 1.03 7.22
CA TYR A 45 -6.64 1.54 8.12
C TYR A 45 -7.21 2.88 7.63
N VAL A 46 -6.36 3.83 7.25
CA VAL A 46 -6.80 5.13 6.76
C VAL A 46 -7.57 5.01 5.44
N ASN A 47 -7.11 4.18 4.50
CA ASN A 47 -7.81 3.96 3.24
C ASN A 47 -9.21 3.35 3.46
N ASN A 48 -9.33 2.39 4.39
CA ASN A 48 -10.61 1.75 4.71
C ASN A 48 -11.60 2.69 5.42
N ASN A 49 -11.11 3.75 6.06
CA ASN A 49 -11.93 4.78 6.74
C ASN A 49 -11.91 6.13 5.98
N GLU A 50 -11.44 6.17 4.73
CA GLU A 50 -11.29 7.41 3.99
C GLU A 50 -12.62 8.09 3.70
N LYS A 51 -13.69 7.30 3.57
CA LYS A 51 -15.05 7.83 3.41
C LYS A 51 -15.41 8.81 4.53
N GLU A 52 -15.25 8.39 5.79
CA GLU A 52 -15.58 9.20 6.96
C GLU A 52 -14.68 10.44 7.02
N ILE A 53 -13.41 10.32 6.62
CA ILE A 53 -12.49 11.45 6.57
C ILE A 53 -12.96 12.47 5.55
N VAL A 54 -13.27 12.03 4.33
CA VAL A 54 -13.69 12.90 3.22
C VAL A 54 -15.05 13.53 3.51
N GLU A 55 -16.01 12.78 4.05
CA GLU A 55 -17.32 13.28 4.40
C GLU A 55 -17.29 14.32 5.56
N SER A 56 -16.25 14.29 6.40
CA SER A 56 -16.07 15.25 7.50
C SER A 56 -15.38 16.55 7.08
N ILE A 57 -14.91 16.67 5.83
CA ILE A 57 -14.27 17.90 5.34
C ILE A 57 -15.34 18.97 5.14
N ASP A 58 -15.23 20.04 5.90
CA ASP A 58 -16.13 21.21 5.89
C ASP A 58 -15.51 22.47 5.26
N ASN A 59 -14.20 22.40 4.95
CA ASN A 59 -13.45 23.50 4.38
C ASN A 59 -12.50 23.03 3.27
N PRO A 60 -12.61 23.59 2.05
CA PRO A 60 -11.82 23.13 0.88
C PRO A 60 -10.36 23.60 0.89
N LEU A 61 -9.93 24.37 1.87
CA LEU A 61 -8.53 24.81 1.97
C LEU A 61 -7.63 23.61 2.26
N LEU A 62 -6.56 23.50 1.48
CA LEU A 62 -5.60 22.40 1.60
C LEU A 62 -5.11 22.17 3.04
N GLU A 63 -4.82 23.26 3.77
CA GLU A 63 -4.36 23.19 5.16
C GLU A 63 -5.36 22.49 6.09
N ASN A 64 -6.66 22.76 5.92
CA ASN A 64 -7.71 22.12 6.70
C ASN A 64 -7.86 20.65 6.34
N ILE A 65 -7.83 20.32 5.06
CA ILE A 65 -7.86 18.93 4.59
C ILE A 65 -6.65 18.17 5.11
N GLU A 66 -5.44 18.76 5.10
CA GLU A 66 -4.24 18.17 5.69
C GLU A 66 -4.42 17.88 7.18
N ILE A 67 -5.06 18.74 7.95
CA ILE A 67 -5.31 18.52 9.38
C ILE A 67 -6.17 17.26 9.58
N HIS A 68 -7.25 17.08 8.81
CA HIS A 68 -8.08 15.88 8.88
C HIS A 68 -7.29 14.59 8.59
N TYR A 69 -6.53 14.55 7.50
CA TYR A 69 -5.71 13.38 7.17
C TYR A 69 -4.62 13.13 8.22
N ARG A 70 -3.88 14.15 8.63
CA ARG A 70 -2.82 14.01 9.65
C ARG A 70 -3.36 13.47 10.97
N ALA A 71 -4.50 13.98 11.42
CA ALA A 71 -5.14 13.51 12.66
C ALA A 71 -5.51 12.03 12.57
N ASN A 72 -6.09 11.59 11.44
CA ASN A 72 -6.47 10.19 11.23
C ASN A 72 -5.26 9.26 11.10
N TYR A 73 -4.22 9.66 10.36
CA TYR A 73 -2.97 8.90 10.29
C TYR A 73 -2.29 8.77 11.66
N TYR A 74 -2.28 9.86 12.46
CA TYR A 74 -1.69 9.82 13.79
C TYR A 74 -2.47 8.90 14.74
N LYS A 75 -3.79 9.01 14.75
CA LYS A 75 -4.67 8.14 15.55
C LYS A 75 -4.49 6.67 15.17
N ALA A 76 -4.43 6.36 13.88
CA ALA A 76 -4.20 5.01 13.39
C ALA A 76 -2.81 4.49 13.81
N LEU A 77 -1.77 5.31 13.67
CA LEU A 77 -0.41 4.96 14.08
C LEU A 77 -0.34 4.64 15.58
N ASP A 78 -0.90 5.49 16.42
CA ASP A 78 -0.87 5.27 17.88
C ASP A 78 -1.58 3.97 18.27
N SER A 79 -2.74 3.70 17.69
CA SER A 79 -3.50 2.47 17.92
C SER A 79 -2.74 1.22 17.47
N ILE A 80 -2.14 1.25 16.27
CA ILE A 80 -1.41 0.09 15.72
C ILE A 80 -0.09 -0.14 16.45
N LEU A 81 0.59 0.91 16.88
CA LEU A 81 1.77 0.79 17.73
C LEU A 81 1.45 0.14 19.06
N GLU A 82 0.32 0.50 19.70
CA GLU A 82 -0.11 -0.12 20.95
C GLU A 82 -0.39 -1.61 20.76
N GLN A 83 -1.07 -2.00 19.68
CA GLN A 83 -1.28 -3.41 19.33
C GLN A 83 0.02 -4.17 19.05
N SER A 84 1.04 -3.48 18.55
CA SER A 84 2.35 -4.05 18.21
C SER A 84 3.36 -4.02 19.37
N LYS A 85 2.99 -3.47 20.52
CA LYS A 85 3.89 -3.21 21.65
C LYS A 85 4.68 -4.44 22.08
N ALA A 86 4.02 -5.58 22.28
CA ALA A 86 4.69 -6.82 22.72
C ALA A 86 5.76 -7.30 21.73
N GLU A 87 5.59 -7.03 20.43
CA GLU A 87 6.57 -7.38 19.41
C GLU A 87 7.71 -6.37 19.35
N LEU A 88 7.41 -5.08 19.49
CA LEU A 88 8.40 -4.01 19.57
C LEU A 88 9.30 -4.22 20.80
N ASP A 89 8.74 -4.54 21.95
CA ASP A 89 9.48 -4.81 23.21
C ASP A 89 10.44 -6.00 23.04
N ARG A 90 10.02 -7.08 22.36
CA ARG A 90 10.89 -8.24 22.06
C ARG A 90 12.10 -7.87 21.20
N LEU A 91 11.97 -6.81 20.40
CA LEU A 91 13.04 -6.30 19.54
C LEU A 91 13.85 -5.18 20.19
N ASN A 92 13.60 -4.86 21.46
CA ASN A 92 14.17 -3.69 22.15
C ASN A 92 13.98 -2.41 21.31
N HIS A 93 12.76 -2.20 20.79
CA HIS A 93 12.38 -1.02 20.00
C HIS A 93 11.22 -0.33 20.71
N LYS A 94 11.49 0.82 21.32
CA LYS A 94 10.46 1.55 22.07
C LYS A 94 9.38 2.10 21.13
N LYS A 95 8.14 2.18 21.62
CA LYS A 95 7.00 2.72 20.88
C LYS A 95 7.29 4.11 20.33
N GLU A 96 7.90 4.98 21.13
CA GLU A 96 8.23 6.35 20.77
C GLU A 96 9.29 6.42 19.66
N GLU A 97 10.28 5.51 19.68
CA GLU A 97 11.32 5.40 18.65
C GLU A 97 10.69 4.93 17.33
N ALA A 98 9.83 3.91 17.40
CA ALA A 98 9.10 3.41 16.23
C ALA A 98 8.17 4.49 15.65
N ALA A 99 7.45 5.24 16.50
CA ALA A 99 6.61 6.34 16.06
C ALA A 99 7.43 7.42 15.35
N ALA A 100 8.57 7.83 15.91
CA ALA A 100 9.43 8.85 15.31
C ALA A 100 10.01 8.43 13.96
N GLU A 101 10.31 7.13 13.78
CA GLU A 101 10.79 6.57 12.52
C GLU A 101 9.68 6.51 11.45
N ILE A 102 8.47 6.09 11.85
CA ILE A 102 7.36 5.81 10.93
C ILE A 102 6.63 7.09 10.53
N TRP A 103 6.43 8.02 11.45
CA TRP A 103 5.62 9.21 11.26
C TRP A 103 5.98 10.06 10.03
N PRO A 104 7.27 10.34 9.72
CA PRO A 104 7.62 11.13 8.54
C PRO A 104 7.12 10.55 7.22
N VAL A 105 7.04 9.21 7.11
CA VAL A 105 6.53 8.50 5.94
C VAL A 105 5.01 8.68 5.84
N LEU A 106 4.29 8.45 6.94
CA LEU A 106 2.84 8.61 7.00
C LEU A 106 2.40 10.06 6.78
N LEU A 107 3.22 11.02 7.23
CA LEU A 107 2.95 12.44 6.98
C LEU A 107 3.02 12.79 5.49
N LYS A 108 3.93 12.16 4.72
CA LYS A 108 3.97 12.33 3.26
C LYS A 108 2.71 11.78 2.60
N GLU A 109 2.24 10.59 3.03
CA GLU A 109 1.00 10.00 2.56
C GLU A 109 -0.21 10.90 2.89
N ALA A 110 -0.32 11.38 4.12
CA ALA A 110 -1.37 12.29 4.54
C ALA A 110 -1.43 13.55 3.66
N LYS A 111 -0.27 14.17 3.39
CA LYS A 111 -0.18 15.34 2.50
C LYS A 111 -0.56 15.02 1.06
N LEU A 112 -0.13 13.87 0.55
CA LEU A 112 -0.47 13.44 -0.81
C LEU A 112 -1.99 13.27 -0.96
N ARG A 113 -2.64 12.59 -0.02
CA ARG A 113 -4.09 12.40 -0.04
C ARG A 113 -4.84 13.72 0.10
N ALA A 114 -4.45 14.55 1.04
CA ALA A 114 -5.06 15.88 1.20
C ALA A 114 -4.96 16.72 -0.07
N LYS A 115 -3.79 16.70 -0.73
CA LYS A 115 -3.59 17.40 -2.00
C LYS A 115 -4.51 16.86 -3.10
N ASN A 116 -4.65 15.53 -3.22
CA ASN A 116 -5.53 14.92 -4.21
C ASN A 116 -6.99 15.35 -4.01
N VAL A 117 -7.48 15.33 -2.76
CA VAL A 117 -8.83 15.79 -2.42
C VAL A 117 -9.00 17.28 -2.69
N ALA A 118 -8.04 18.12 -2.27
CA ALA A 118 -8.09 19.56 -2.52
C ALA A 118 -8.14 19.90 -4.02
N MET A 119 -7.30 19.21 -4.82
CA MET A 119 -7.30 19.40 -6.29
C MET A 119 -8.64 18.96 -6.91
N PHE A 120 -9.22 17.87 -6.41
CA PHE A 120 -10.53 17.44 -6.87
C PHE A 120 -11.61 18.48 -6.55
N MET A 121 -11.63 19.02 -5.33
CA MET A 121 -12.58 20.04 -4.91
C MET A 121 -12.45 21.37 -5.68
N GLN A 122 -11.25 21.72 -6.18
CA GLN A 122 -11.06 22.90 -7.03
C GLN A 122 -11.80 22.78 -8.35
N THR A 123 -11.91 21.58 -8.90
CA THR A 123 -12.62 21.34 -10.18
C THR A 123 -14.07 20.91 -9.98
N HIS A 124 -14.39 20.40 -8.81
CA HIS A 124 -15.71 19.92 -8.44
C HIS A 124 -16.08 20.52 -7.06
N PRO A 125 -16.79 21.65 -7.01
CA PRO A 125 -17.11 22.33 -5.75
C PRO A 125 -18.22 21.59 -4.99
N VAL A 126 -17.91 20.40 -4.48
CA VAL A 126 -18.80 19.50 -3.74
C VAL A 126 -18.17 19.16 -2.37
N MET A 127 -19.00 18.82 -1.38
CA MET A 127 -18.58 18.48 -0.02
C MET A 127 -19.35 17.29 0.52
N GLY A 128 -18.87 16.76 1.66
CA GLY A 128 -19.55 15.70 2.40
C GLY A 128 -19.72 14.44 1.56
N LYS A 129 -20.90 13.84 1.62
CA LYS A 129 -21.20 12.61 0.89
C LYS A 129 -21.04 12.76 -0.63
N GLU A 130 -21.44 13.90 -1.19
CA GLU A 130 -21.30 14.13 -2.63
C GLU A 130 -19.83 14.16 -3.07
N LEU A 131 -18.96 14.75 -2.23
CA LEU A 131 -17.51 14.72 -2.46
C LEU A 131 -17.01 13.29 -2.49
N TRP A 132 -17.37 12.45 -1.49
CA TRP A 132 -16.96 11.06 -1.48
C TRP A 132 -17.47 10.28 -2.69
N ASP A 133 -18.75 10.45 -3.04
CA ASP A 133 -19.34 9.70 -4.15
C ASP A 133 -18.64 9.98 -5.48
N LYS A 134 -18.20 11.23 -5.71
CA LYS A 134 -17.55 11.69 -6.95
C LYS A 134 -16.02 11.60 -6.93
N LEU A 135 -15.38 11.59 -5.75
CA LEU A 135 -13.92 11.60 -5.61
C LEU A 135 -13.27 10.49 -6.41
N THR A 136 -12.24 10.84 -7.17
CA THR A 136 -11.40 9.91 -7.90
C THR A 136 -9.93 10.41 -7.93
N PRO A 137 -8.94 9.50 -7.84
CA PRO A 137 -9.09 8.09 -7.54
C PRO A 137 -9.47 7.82 -6.08
N LYS A 138 -10.24 6.75 -5.87
CA LYS A 138 -10.40 6.13 -4.54
C LYS A 138 -9.36 5.06 -4.35
N TYR A 139 -8.94 4.83 -3.11
CA TYR A 139 -8.03 3.75 -2.76
C TYR A 139 -8.78 2.60 -2.08
N VAL A 140 -8.49 1.38 -2.52
CA VAL A 140 -8.94 0.15 -1.88
C VAL A 140 -7.71 -0.65 -1.48
N SER A 141 -7.58 -0.97 -0.19
CA SER A 141 -6.44 -1.72 0.34
C SER A 141 -6.73 -3.23 0.39
N GLU A 142 -5.65 -4.02 0.40
CA GLU A 142 -5.66 -5.46 0.66
C GLU A 142 -6.59 -6.26 -0.28
N VAL A 143 -6.56 -5.90 -1.57
CA VAL A 143 -7.44 -6.52 -2.58
C VAL A 143 -6.99 -7.94 -2.90
N SER A 144 -7.82 -8.92 -2.54
CA SER A 144 -7.57 -10.33 -2.83
C SER A 144 -7.85 -10.65 -4.30
N VAL A 145 -6.90 -11.30 -4.95
CA VAL A 145 -6.96 -11.73 -6.34
C VAL A 145 -6.54 -13.19 -6.48
N ALA A 146 -7.19 -13.93 -7.39
CA ALA A 146 -6.85 -15.32 -7.65
C ALA A 146 -7.27 -15.72 -9.05
N SER A 147 -6.48 -16.59 -9.69
CA SER A 147 -6.78 -17.21 -10.98
C SER A 147 -6.42 -18.68 -10.96
N TYR A 148 -7.39 -19.52 -11.26
CA TYR A 148 -7.15 -20.95 -11.45
C TYR A 148 -6.43 -21.24 -12.75
N ALA A 149 -6.63 -20.44 -13.79
CA ALA A 149 -5.98 -20.60 -15.09
C ALA A 149 -4.47 -20.34 -14.99
N ILE A 150 -4.08 -19.29 -14.25
CA ILE A 150 -2.67 -18.94 -14.00
C ILE A 150 -2.10 -19.78 -12.83
N GLY A 151 -2.94 -20.32 -11.96
CA GLY A 151 -2.52 -21.09 -10.78
C GLY A 151 -2.00 -20.22 -9.63
N LEU A 152 -2.23 -18.91 -9.67
CA LEU A 152 -1.75 -17.94 -8.69
C LEU A 152 -2.88 -17.31 -7.88
N ASN A 153 -2.53 -16.90 -6.66
CA ASN A 153 -3.33 -16.01 -5.83
C ASN A 153 -2.45 -14.98 -5.15
N GLY A 154 -3.06 -13.92 -4.64
CA GLY A 154 -2.34 -12.92 -3.87
C GLY A 154 -3.25 -11.86 -3.30
N LYS A 155 -2.63 -10.91 -2.64
CA LYS A 155 -3.27 -9.77 -2.04
C LYS A 155 -2.49 -8.53 -2.42
N ILE A 156 -3.14 -7.61 -3.11
CA ILE A 156 -2.54 -6.37 -3.59
C ILE A 156 -2.65 -5.36 -2.47
N ASP A 157 -1.54 -4.72 -2.10
CA ASP A 157 -1.49 -3.77 -0.99
C ASP A 157 -2.52 -2.63 -1.18
N ARG A 158 -2.61 -2.08 -2.40
CA ARG A 158 -3.51 -0.97 -2.72
C ARG A 158 -3.91 -0.99 -4.19
N VAL A 159 -5.12 -0.56 -4.48
CA VAL A 159 -5.62 -0.35 -5.84
C VAL A 159 -6.19 1.07 -5.95
N GLU A 160 -5.78 1.82 -6.97
CA GLU A 160 -6.42 3.07 -7.36
C GLU A 160 -7.61 2.80 -8.25
N MET A 161 -8.78 3.27 -7.85
CA MET A 161 -10.01 3.17 -8.62
C MET A 161 -10.36 4.54 -9.23
N HIS A 162 -10.12 4.70 -10.52
CA HIS A 162 -10.50 5.90 -11.28
C HIS A 162 -11.93 5.79 -11.82
N SER A 163 -12.39 4.57 -12.11
CA SER A 163 -13.76 4.20 -12.46
C SER A 163 -13.95 2.70 -12.22
N GLU A 164 -15.16 2.18 -12.42
CA GLU A 164 -15.44 0.73 -12.30
C GLU A 164 -14.54 -0.14 -13.19
N ASN A 165 -14.10 0.38 -14.34
CA ASN A 165 -13.27 -0.33 -15.31
C ASN A 165 -11.82 0.19 -15.41
N CYS A 166 -11.48 1.26 -14.70
CA CYS A 166 -10.14 1.84 -14.71
C CYS A 166 -9.52 1.72 -13.31
N ILE A 167 -8.78 0.64 -13.12
CA ILE A 167 -8.11 0.32 -11.85
C ILE A 167 -6.62 0.16 -12.08
N ILE A 168 -5.83 0.60 -11.12
CA ILE A 168 -4.37 0.56 -11.17
C ILE A 168 -3.86 -0.09 -9.89
N PRO A 169 -3.23 -1.28 -9.95
CA PRO A 169 -2.62 -1.91 -8.78
C PRO A 169 -1.35 -1.18 -8.36
N LEU A 170 -1.18 -1.10 -7.04
CA LEU A 170 -0.03 -0.52 -6.38
C LEU A 170 0.52 -1.51 -5.36
N GLU A 171 1.81 -1.73 -5.41
CA GLU A 171 2.53 -2.51 -4.42
C GLU A 171 3.41 -1.57 -3.61
N MET A 172 3.21 -1.53 -2.31
CA MET A 172 3.96 -0.68 -1.39
C MET A 172 5.21 -1.41 -0.89
N LYS A 173 6.34 -0.72 -0.90
CA LYS A 173 7.61 -1.25 -0.43
C LYS A 173 8.24 -0.32 0.58
N THR A 174 8.69 -0.89 1.69
CA THR A 174 9.53 -0.20 2.67
C THR A 174 11.00 -0.50 2.41
N GLY A 175 11.88 0.39 2.82
CA GLY A 175 13.31 0.28 2.61
C GLY A 175 13.80 1.04 1.37
N LYS A 176 15.04 0.72 0.97
CA LYS A 176 15.71 1.47 -0.11
C LYS A 176 15.18 1.07 -1.48
N ALA A 177 14.78 2.08 -2.25
CA ALA A 177 14.59 1.93 -3.69
C ALA A 177 15.95 1.66 -4.40
N PRO A 178 15.98 0.94 -5.53
CA PRO A 178 17.19 0.91 -6.35
C PRO A 178 17.46 2.33 -6.89
N LYS A 179 18.72 2.63 -7.23
CA LYS A 179 19.07 3.93 -7.82
C LYS A 179 18.27 4.19 -9.09
N ASP A 180 18.20 3.18 -9.95
CA ASP A 180 17.45 3.23 -11.21
C ASP A 180 16.59 1.96 -11.35
N GLY A 181 15.46 2.06 -12.06
CA GLY A 181 14.58 0.92 -12.33
C GLY A 181 13.84 0.41 -11.09
N ILE A 182 13.52 -0.86 -11.07
CA ILE A 182 12.74 -1.55 -10.01
C ILE A 182 13.45 -2.87 -9.72
N TRP A 183 13.52 -3.27 -8.44
CA TRP A 183 14.04 -4.59 -8.08
C TRP A 183 13.26 -5.70 -8.79
N ASP A 184 13.96 -6.70 -9.33
CA ASP A 184 13.33 -7.77 -10.15
C ASP A 184 12.19 -8.48 -9.43
N ASN A 185 12.38 -8.81 -8.15
CA ASN A 185 11.34 -9.43 -7.35
C ASN A 185 10.10 -8.55 -7.16
N HIS A 186 10.26 -7.22 -7.06
CA HIS A 186 9.14 -6.28 -6.98
C HIS A 186 8.44 -6.15 -8.34
N ARG A 187 9.23 -6.12 -9.43
CA ARG A 187 8.70 -6.08 -10.79
C ARG A 187 7.84 -7.30 -11.09
N ILE A 188 8.34 -8.50 -10.78
CA ILE A 188 7.61 -9.75 -11.01
C ILE A 188 6.36 -9.83 -10.13
N GLN A 189 6.43 -9.36 -8.89
CA GLN A 189 5.28 -9.32 -7.99
C GLN A 189 4.14 -8.48 -8.59
N LEU A 190 4.44 -7.25 -8.99
CA LEU A 190 3.43 -6.36 -9.55
C LEU A 190 2.93 -6.84 -10.91
N ALA A 191 3.82 -7.39 -11.77
CA ALA A 191 3.42 -7.99 -13.03
C ALA A 191 2.39 -9.12 -12.83
N ALA A 192 2.65 -10.02 -11.87
CA ALA A 192 1.71 -11.09 -11.52
C ALA A 192 0.35 -10.53 -11.05
N TYR A 193 0.34 -9.46 -10.27
CA TYR A 193 -0.92 -8.81 -9.85
C TYR A 193 -1.67 -8.18 -11.02
N ILE A 194 -0.96 -7.53 -11.95
CA ILE A 194 -1.57 -6.99 -13.17
C ILE A 194 -2.19 -8.12 -14.00
N MET A 195 -1.49 -9.25 -14.18
CA MET A 195 -2.01 -10.42 -14.90
C MET A 195 -3.28 -10.97 -14.24
N LEU A 196 -3.29 -11.11 -12.91
CA LEU A 196 -4.45 -11.58 -12.16
C LEU A 196 -5.66 -10.63 -12.29
N LEU A 197 -5.42 -9.32 -12.27
CA LEU A 197 -6.48 -8.33 -12.45
C LEU A 197 -6.99 -8.27 -13.89
N LYS A 198 -6.12 -8.52 -14.87
CA LYS A 198 -6.45 -8.53 -16.31
C LYS A 198 -7.54 -9.54 -16.67
N GLU A 199 -7.63 -10.66 -15.94
CA GLU A 199 -8.71 -11.64 -16.13
C GLU A 199 -10.11 -11.08 -15.81
N LYS A 200 -10.17 -10.14 -14.88
CA LYS A 200 -11.45 -9.51 -14.47
C LYS A 200 -11.67 -8.15 -15.14
N TYR A 201 -10.58 -7.43 -15.41
CA TYR A 201 -10.59 -6.05 -15.89
C TYR A 201 -9.70 -5.93 -17.13
N ASN A 202 -10.28 -5.97 -18.32
CA ASN A 202 -9.57 -6.04 -19.62
C ASN A 202 -8.58 -4.90 -19.90
N HIS A 203 -8.64 -3.79 -19.16
CA HIS A 203 -7.83 -2.60 -19.39
C HIS A 203 -6.68 -2.43 -18.41
N VAL A 204 -6.42 -3.40 -17.52
CA VAL A 204 -5.31 -3.33 -16.56
C VAL A 204 -4.03 -3.82 -17.22
N ASN A 205 -3.21 -2.88 -17.70
CA ASN A 205 -1.93 -3.18 -18.35
C ASN A 205 -0.72 -2.58 -17.64
N GLU A 206 -0.96 -1.81 -16.58
CA GLU A 206 0.09 -1.11 -15.83
C GLU A 206 -0.20 -1.08 -14.33
N GLY A 207 0.82 -0.81 -13.55
CA GLY A 207 0.74 -0.62 -12.12
C GLY A 207 1.97 0.10 -11.60
N TYR A 208 2.04 0.34 -10.30
CA TYR A 208 3.13 1.08 -9.69
C TYR A 208 3.70 0.37 -8.47
N ILE A 209 5.03 0.44 -8.33
CA ILE A 209 5.71 0.19 -7.05
C ILE A 209 5.88 1.53 -6.36
N GLU A 210 5.42 1.61 -5.12
CA GLU A 210 5.58 2.77 -4.26
C GLU A 210 6.60 2.47 -3.17
N TYR A 211 7.76 3.12 -3.22
CA TYR A 211 8.78 3.04 -2.18
C TYR A 211 8.47 4.08 -1.11
N LEU A 212 7.78 3.66 -0.05
CA LEU A 212 7.23 4.55 0.96
C LEU A 212 8.29 5.44 1.65
N ASP A 213 9.48 4.90 1.92
CA ASP A 213 10.52 5.64 2.66
C ASP A 213 11.12 6.77 1.84
N THR A 214 11.24 6.61 0.51
CA THR A 214 11.73 7.65 -0.41
C THR A 214 10.62 8.50 -0.99
N GLY A 215 9.41 7.94 -1.13
CA GLY A 215 8.29 8.54 -1.86
C GLY A 215 8.37 8.32 -3.37
N ASP A 216 9.26 7.43 -3.83
CA ASP A 216 9.38 7.11 -5.25
C ASP A 216 8.21 6.25 -5.70
N ARG A 217 7.61 6.64 -6.81
CA ARG A 217 6.57 5.86 -7.50
C ARG A 217 7.07 5.45 -8.89
N ARG A 218 7.17 4.14 -9.15
CA ARG A 218 7.77 3.61 -10.37
C ARG A 218 6.80 2.71 -11.11
N LYS A 219 6.58 3.04 -12.38
CA LYS A 219 5.62 2.38 -13.26
C LYS A 219 6.16 1.06 -13.80
N ILE A 220 5.30 0.06 -13.88
CA ILE A 220 5.47 -1.15 -14.66
C ILE A 220 4.33 -1.24 -15.67
N THR A 221 4.67 -1.57 -16.91
CA THR A 221 3.70 -1.90 -17.95
C THR A 221 3.96 -3.32 -18.41
N LEU A 222 2.93 -4.16 -18.46
CA LEU A 222 3.06 -5.50 -19.00
C LEU A 222 3.43 -5.45 -20.48
N ASN A 223 4.35 -6.30 -20.86
CA ASN A 223 4.75 -6.55 -22.24
C ASN A 223 5.12 -8.02 -22.39
N PRO A 224 5.23 -8.55 -23.63
CA PRO A 224 5.51 -9.97 -23.88
C PRO A 224 6.80 -10.53 -23.24
N PHE A 225 7.71 -9.68 -22.76
CA PHE A 225 8.95 -10.11 -22.07
C PHE A 225 8.77 -10.21 -20.55
N ILE A 226 7.64 -9.74 -20.01
CA ILE A 226 7.33 -9.76 -18.58
C ILE A 226 6.17 -10.73 -18.29
N GLU A 227 5.31 -10.99 -19.27
CA GLU A 227 4.27 -12.03 -19.23
C GLU A 227 4.91 -13.41 -19.32
#